data_cd969bf86ee9ff6da133c178ef08888c
#
_entry.id   cd969bf86ee9ff6da133c178ef08888c
#
_cell.length_a   1.000
_cell.length_b   1.000
_cell.length_c   1.000
_cell.angle_alpha   90.00
_cell.angle_beta   90.00
_cell.angle_gamma   90.00
#
_symmetry.space_group_name_H-M   'P 1'
#
loop_
_entity.id
_entity.type
_entity.pdbx_description
1 polymer ?
#
loop_
_entity_poly.entity_id
_entity_poly.type
_entity_poly.pdbx_seq_one_letter_code
_entity_poly.pdbx_strand_id
1 'polypeptide(L)'
;MIALPFMHGYVVAVLGLGRSGLATAKALVANGAEVWAWDDSEDVRARAAAADIPLVNLYEANWLEPVSLVISPGIPHRHPEPHPVAKLARDAGVEIICDVELLGRAQADATYVGITGTNGKSTTTAAIAHVLNLARRRIEMGGNIGRPVMELEPMQPDGF
;
A
#
# COMPACT_ATOMS: atom_id res chain seq x y z
N MET A 1 6.86 9.89 5.72
CA MET A 1 6.44 9.21 4.46
C MET A 1 7.57 8.34 3.96
N ILE A 2 7.28 7.11 3.60
CA ILE A 2 8.29 6.15 3.11
C ILE A 2 8.76 6.54 1.71
N ALA A 3 10.06 6.56 1.48
CA ALA A 3 10.66 6.82 0.18
C ALA A 3 10.61 5.56 -0.70
N LEU A 4 10.27 5.73 -1.98
CA LEU A 4 10.12 4.65 -2.97
C LEU A 4 10.97 4.93 -4.23
N PRO A 5 12.29 5.17 -4.10
CA PRO A 5 13.13 5.61 -5.23
C PRO A 5 13.18 4.57 -6.36
N PHE A 6 12.96 3.31 -6.05
CA PHE A 6 12.93 2.21 -7.03
C PHE A 6 11.67 2.22 -7.92
N MET A 7 10.69 3.07 -7.62
CA MET A 7 9.47 3.26 -8.44
C MET A 7 9.54 4.51 -9.33
N HIS A 8 10.61 5.31 -9.24
CA HIS A 8 10.77 6.52 -10.04
C HIS A 8 10.75 6.22 -11.54
N GLY A 9 9.87 6.92 -12.27
CA GLY A 9 9.73 6.79 -13.71
C GLY A 9 8.96 5.55 -14.20
N TYR A 10 8.53 4.67 -13.30
CA TYR A 10 7.68 3.53 -13.66
C TYR A 10 6.20 3.87 -13.56
N VAL A 11 5.40 3.25 -14.42
CA VAL A 11 3.94 3.26 -14.32
C VAL A 11 3.52 2.27 -13.25
N VAL A 12 2.76 2.74 -12.26
CA VAL A 12 2.25 1.92 -11.15
C VAL A 12 0.74 2.11 -11.03
N ALA A 13 0.00 1.03 -11.19
CA ALA A 13 -1.44 1.05 -10.97
C ALA A 13 -1.77 0.91 -9.47
N VAL A 14 -2.77 1.64 -8.99
CA VAL A 14 -3.27 1.57 -7.61
C VAL A 14 -4.77 1.34 -7.63
N LEU A 15 -5.22 0.21 -7.10
CA LEU A 15 -6.63 -0.15 -7.01
C LEU A 15 -7.14 -0.06 -5.57
N GLY A 16 -8.21 0.74 -5.40
CA GLY A 16 -8.77 1.09 -4.10
C GLY A 16 -8.06 2.29 -3.50
N LEU A 17 -8.81 3.37 -3.30
CA LEU A 17 -8.32 4.67 -2.83
C LEU A 17 -8.89 5.03 -1.45
N GLY A 18 -9.14 4.01 -0.63
CA GLY A 18 -9.35 4.18 0.80
C GLY A 18 -8.10 4.73 1.48
N ARG A 19 -8.04 4.68 2.81
CA ARG A 19 -6.91 5.26 3.58
C ARG A 19 -5.53 4.78 3.10
N SER A 20 -5.35 3.47 3.00
CA SER A 20 -4.06 2.88 2.59
C SER A 20 -3.74 3.18 1.13
N GLY A 21 -4.69 2.98 0.21
CA GLY A 21 -4.45 3.22 -1.21
C GLY A 21 -4.19 4.68 -1.54
N LEU A 22 -4.90 5.61 -0.89
CA LEU A 22 -4.65 7.03 -1.06
C LEU A 22 -3.24 7.43 -0.56
N ALA A 23 -2.83 6.90 0.61
CA ALA A 23 -1.48 7.11 1.14
C ALA A 23 -0.40 6.53 0.21
N THR A 24 -0.67 5.35 -0.35
CA THR A 24 0.22 4.71 -1.32
C THR A 24 0.33 5.53 -2.61
N ALA A 25 -0.79 5.96 -3.18
CA ALA A 25 -0.78 6.79 -4.38
C ALA A 25 0.01 8.08 -4.17
N LYS A 26 -0.20 8.76 -3.04
CA LYS A 26 0.57 9.96 -2.67
C LYS A 26 2.07 9.69 -2.55
N ALA A 27 2.45 8.59 -1.91
CA ALA A 27 3.86 8.22 -1.77
C ALA A 27 4.50 7.93 -3.13
N LEU A 28 3.81 7.23 -4.02
CA LEU A 28 4.28 6.94 -5.37
C LEU A 28 4.45 8.22 -6.19
N VAL A 29 3.45 9.11 -6.22
CA VAL A 29 3.53 10.41 -6.90
C VAL A 29 4.70 11.24 -6.37
N ALA A 30 4.85 11.33 -5.05
CA ALA A 30 5.93 12.10 -4.41
C ALA A 30 7.33 11.55 -4.73
N ASN A 31 7.44 10.27 -5.11
CA ASN A 31 8.69 9.62 -5.51
C ASN A 31 8.87 9.55 -7.04
N GLY A 32 8.03 10.24 -7.82
CA GLY A 32 8.18 10.37 -9.26
C GLY A 32 7.74 9.15 -10.06
N ALA A 33 6.89 8.30 -9.51
CA ALA A 33 6.19 7.28 -10.28
C ALA A 33 5.05 7.91 -11.09
N GLU A 34 4.76 7.36 -12.27
CA GLU A 34 3.53 7.63 -12.99
C GLU A 34 2.41 6.76 -12.38
N VAL A 35 1.44 7.40 -11.72
CA VAL A 35 0.41 6.68 -10.97
C VAL A 35 -0.88 6.60 -11.76
N TRP A 36 -1.41 5.39 -11.94
CA TRP A 36 -2.74 5.12 -12.47
C TRP A 36 -3.65 4.65 -11.34
N ALA A 37 -4.36 5.57 -10.73
CA ALA A 37 -5.17 5.29 -9.55
C ALA A 37 -6.64 5.09 -9.90
N TRP A 38 -7.30 4.12 -9.26
CA TRP A 38 -8.72 3.84 -9.47
C TRP A 38 -9.40 3.30 -8.20
N ASP A 39 -10.67 3.67 -8.07
CA ASP A 39 -11.60 3.10 -7.09
C ASP A 39 -12.97 3.00 -7.75
N ASP A 40 -13.76 1.99 -7.43
CA ASP A 40 -15.09 1.81 -8.02
C ASP A 40 -16.09 2.85 -7.51
N SER A 41 -15.86 3.38 -6.31
CA SER A 41 -16.68 4.44 -5.73
C SER A 41 -16.34 5.81 -6.34
N GLU A 42 -17.32 6.46 -6.92
CA GLU A 42 -17.17 7.81 -7.47
C GLU A 42 -16.79 8.83 -6.40
N ASP A 43 -17.38 8.75 -5.21
CA ASP A 43 -17.05 9.62 -4.08
C ASP A 43 -15.60 9.49 -3.63
N VAL A 44 -15.06 8.27 -3.69
CA VAL A 44 -13.65 8.01 -3.36
C VAL A 44 -12.74 8.59 -4.44
N ARG A 45 -13.08 8.40 -5.71
CA ARG A 45 -12.34 9.03 -6.83
C ARG A 45 -12.35 10.54 -6.75
N ALA A 46 -13.51 11.17 -6.45
CA ALA A 46 -13.60 12.61 -6.29
C ALA A 46 -12.66 13.14 -5.19
N ARG A 47 -12.60 12.43 -4.05
CA ARG A 47 -11.66 12.78 -2.97
C ARG A 47 -10.21 12.61 -3.36
N ALA A 48 -9.88 11.56 -4.12
CA ALA A 48 -8.53 11.34 -4.62
C ALA A 48 -8.12 12.43 -5.63
N ALA A 49 -9.02 12.81 -6.55
CA ALA A 49 -8.80 13.92 -7.48
C ALA A 49 -8.58 15.26 -6.75
N ALA A 50 -9.35 15.52 -5.70
CA ALA A 50 -9.17 16.71 -4.85
C ALA A 50 -7.84 16.71 -4.06
N ALA A 51 -7.16 15.58 -4.00
CA ALA A 51 -5.83 15.40 -3.41
C ALA A 51 -4.73 15.29 -4.49
N ASP A 52 -5.00 15.75 -5.70
CA ASP A 52 -4.10 15.75 -6.87
C ASP A 52 -3.57 14.36 -7.25
N ILE A 53 -4.35 13.31 -7.01
CA ILE A 53 -4.01 11.95 -7.46
C ILE A 53 -4.50 11.74 -8.89
N PRO A 54 -3.60 11.33 -9.81
CA PRO A 54 -3.99 11.03 -11.19
C PRO A 54 -4.93 9.83 -11.25
N LEU A 55 -6.09 10.00 -11.87
CA LEU A 55 -7.09 8.95 -12.04
C LEU A 55 -7.04 8.40 -13.47
N VAL A 56 -6.97 7.08 -13.58
CA VAL A 56 -7.03 6.35 -14.85
C VAL A 56 -8.04 5.21 -14.70
N ASN A 57 -8.95 5.06 -15.65
CA ASN A 57 -9.89 3.94 -15.66
C ASN A 57 -9.16 2.62 -15.90
N LEU A 58 -8.89 1.87 -14.83
CA LEU A 58 -8.14 0.61 -14.89
C LEU A 58 -8.87 -0.51 -15.63
N TYR A 59 -10.17 -0.38 -15.90
CA TYR A 59 -10.91 -1.33 -16.74
C TYR A 59 -10.56 -1.20 -18.23
N GLU A 60 -10.07 -0.03 -18.65
CA GLU A 60 -9.78 0.31 -20.05
C GLU A 60 -8.29 0.60 -20.29
N ALA A 61 -7.47 0.50 -19.23
CA ALA A 61 -6.05 0.81 -19.28
C ALA A 61 -5.26 -0.20 -20.11
N ASN A 62 -4.15 0.26 -20.68
CA ASN A 62 -3.18 -0.60 -21.36
C ASN A 62 -2.30 -1.33 -20.33
N TRP A 63 -2.64 -2.53 -19.94
CA TRP A 63 -1.94 -3.32 -18.93
C TRP A 63 -0.54 -3.79 -19.33
N LEU A 64 -0.03 -3.41 -20.49
CA LEU A 64 1.36 -3.65 -20.87
C LEU A 64 2.35 -2.61 -20.31
N GLU A 65 1.83 -1.50 -19.76
CA GLU A 65 2.64 -0.39 -19.26
C GLU A 65 2.95 -0.48 -17.76
N PRO A 66 1.98 -0.80 -16.86
CA PRO A 66 2.26 -0.85 -15.43
C PRO A 66 3.22 -1.99 -15.08
N VAL A 67 4.24 -1.68 -14.27
CA VAL A 67 5.15 -2.70 -13.70
C VAL A 67 4.50 -3.45 -12.54
N SER A 68 3.56 -2.83 -11.85
CA SER A 68 2.83 -3.46 -10.75
C SER A 68 1.44 -2.85 -10.56
N LEU A 69 0.54 -3.66 -9.99
CA LEU A 69 -0.74 -3.24 -9.42
C LEU A 69 -0.65 -3.30 -7.91
N VAL A 70 -0.70 -2.15 -7.24
CA VAL A 70 -0.86 -2.09 -5.79
C VAL A 70 -2.34 -2.14 -5.45
N ILE A 71 -2.74 -3.19 -4.72
CA ILE A 71 -4.14 -3.41 -4.36
C ILE A 71 -4.37 -3.12 -2.88
N SER A 72 -5.43 -2.37 -2.58
CA SER A 72 -5.79 -2.06 -1.19
C SER A 72 -6.27 -3.29 -0.43
N PRO A 73 -6.00 -3.38 0.90
CA PRO A 73 -6.55 -4.43 1.74
C PRO A 73 -8.09 -4.49 1.65
N GLY A 74 -8.62 -5.71 1.54
CA GLY A 74 -10.06 -5.94 1.43
C GLY A 74 -10.59 -6.07 -0.01
N ILE A 75 -9.82 -5.67 -1.02
CA ILE A 75 -10.17 -5.96 -2.41
C ILE A 75 -9.65 -7.36 -2.77
N PRO A 76 -10.52 -8.31 -3.15
CA PRO A 76 -10.10 -9.67 -3.44
C PRO A 76 -9.28 -9.73 -4.73
N HIS A 77 -8.08 -10.28 -4.66
CA HIS A 77 -7.24 -10.49 -5.84
C HIS A 77 -7.21 -11.95 -6.31
N ARG A 78 -7.71 -12.91 -5.48
CA ARG A 78 -7.80 -14.34 -5.80
C ARG A 78 -9.14 -14.95 -5.40
N HIS A 79 -9.50 -14.88 -4.13
CA HIS A 79 -10.64 -15.57 -3.54
C HIS A 79 -11.56 -14.61 -2.76
N PRO A 80 -12.89 -14.89 -2.71
CA PRO A 80 -13.59 -15.99 -3.38
C PRO A 80 -13.67 -15.80 -4.89
N GLU A 81 -13.80 -14.58 -5.38
CA GLU A 81 -13.79 -14.18 -6.79
C GLU A 81 -12.87 -12.94 -6.93
N PRO A 82 -11.90 -12.98 -7.86
CA PRO A 82 -10.99 -11.85 -8.02
C PRO A 82 -11.72 -10.64 -8.60
N HIS A 83 -11.35 -9.47 -8.12
CA HIS A 83 -11.80 -8.21 -8.70
C HIS A 83 -11.44 -8.16 -10.21
N PRO A 84 -12.33 -7.68 -11.11
CA PRO A 84 -12.08 -7.69 -12.55
C PRO A 84 -10.76 -7.02 -12.94
N VAL A 85 -10.42 -5.89 -12.34
CA VAL A 85 -9.13 -5.20 -12.59
C VAL A 85 -7.94 -6.05 -12.15
N ALA A 86 -8.03 -6.76 -11.02
CA ALA A 86 -6.96 -7.67 -10.59
C ALA A 86 -6.80 -8.87 -11.55
N LYS A 87 -7.89 -9.28 -12.20
CA LYS A 87 -7.83 -10.30 -13.24
C LYS A 87 -7.14 -9.76 -14.50
N LEU A 88 -7.48 -8.55 -14.95
CA LEU A 88 -6.82 -7.91 -16.11
C LEU A 88 -5.31 -7.79 -15.89
N ALA A 89 -4.88 -7.28 -14.73
CA ALA A 89 -3.47 -7.17 -14.37
C ALA A 89 -2.76 -8.55 -14.42
N ARG A 90 -3.38 -9.58 -13.84
CA ARG A 90 -2.81 -10.94 -13.84
C ARG A 90 -2.70 -11.53 -15.24
N ASP A 91 -3.74 -11.38 -16.06
CA ASP A 91 -3.77 -11.90 -17.43
C ASP A 91 -2.71 -11.22 -18.30
N ALA A 92 -2.34 -9.99 -17.99
CA ALA A 92 -1.23 -9.24 -18.60
C ALA A 92 0.14 -9.56 -18.01
N GLY A 93 0.22 -10.37 -16.95
CA GLY A 93 1.48 -10.71 -16.28
C GLY A 93 2.02 -9.62 -15.34
N VAL A 94 1.20 -8.61 -15.00
CA VAL A 94 1.56 -7.54 -14.09
C VAL A 94 1.61 -8.06 -12.65
N GLU A 95 2.65 -7.71 -11.92
CA GLU A 95 2.81 -8.08 -10.51
C GLU A 95 1.72 -7.42 -9.66
N ILE A 96 1.03 -8.21 -8.83
CA ILE A 96 0.02 -7.70 -7.88
C ILE A 96 0.59 -7.74 -6.48
N ILE A 97 0.73 -6.57 -5.86
CA ILE A 97 1.32 -6.39 -4.54
C ILE A 97 0.39 -5.57 -3.64
N CYS A 98 0.74 -5.48 -2.36
CA CYS A 98 0.07 -4.58 -1.40
C CYS A 98 1.04 -3.49 -0.90
N ASP A 99 0.50 -2.53 -0.17
CA ASP A 99 1.28 -1.44 0.44
C ASP A 99 2.37 -1.93 1.40
N VAL A 100 2.11 -3.02 2.13
CA VAL A 100 3.11 -3.64 3.02
C VAL A 100 4.30 -4.23 2.24
N GLU A 101 4.06 -4.76 1.05
CA GLU A 101 5.14 -5.22 0.16
C GLU A 101 6.03 -4.06 -0.29
N LEU A 102 5.44 -2.92 -0.65
CA LEU A 102 6.21 -1.71 -0.97
C LEU A 102 7.05 -1.25 0.22
N LEU A 103 6.48 -1.26 1.43
CA LEU A 103 7.21 -0.97 2.66
C LEU A 103 8.40 -1.92 2.85
N GLY A 104 8.17 -3.23 2.70
CA GLY A 104 9.23 -4.23 2.83
C GLY A 104 10.38 -4.03 1.85
N ARG A 105 10.07 -3.67 0.60
CA ARG A 105 11.09 -3.36 -0.41
C ARG A 105 11.84 -2.05 -0.12
N ALA A 106 11.11 -1.05 0.39
CA ALA A 106 11.69 0.27 0.72
C ALA A 106 12.57 0.26 1.96
N GLN A 107 12.27 -0.60 2.92
CA GLN A 107 12.89 -0.66 4.25
C GLN A 107 13.39 -2.09 4.54
N ALA A 108 14.16 -2.66 3.60
CA ALA A 108 14.58 -4.06 3.66
C ALA A 108 15.41 -4.43 4.92
N ASP A 109 16.10 -3.45 5.50
CA ASP A 109 16.93 -3.62 6.70
C ASP A 109 16.14 -3.47 8.01
N ALA A 110 14.87 -3.05 7.96
CA ALA A 110 14.04 -2.93 9.16
C ALA A 110 13.57 -4.31 9.65
N THR A 111 13.37 -4.43 10.97
CA THR A 111 12.76 -5.62 11.54
C THR A 111 11.23 -5.50 11.53
N TYR A 112 10.54 -6.52 11.05
CA TYR A 112 9.09 -6.55 10.95
C TYR A 112 8.47 -7.54 11.92
N VAL A 113 7.41 -7.12 12.60
CA VAL A 113 6.54 -7.98 13.40
C VAL A 113 5.15 -7.99 12.78
N GLY A 114 4.84 -9.00 12.00
CA GLY A 114 3.53 -9.18 11.36
C GLY A 114 2.54 -9.90 12.29
N ILE A 115 1.37 -9.27 12.53
CA ILE A 115 0.34 -9.83 13.40
C ILE A 115 -0.93 -10.06 12.58
N THR A 116 -1.32 -11.32 12.46
CA THR A 116 -2.54 -11.72 11.75
C THR A 116 -3.43 -12.58 12.65
N GLY A 117 -4.65 -12.84 12.20
CA GLY A 117 -5.63 -13.65 12.94
C GLY A 117 -7.05 -13.13 12.75
N THR A 118 -8.03 -13.91 13.22
CA THR A 118 -9.44 -13.52 13.17
C THR A 118 -9.79 -12.47 14.21
N ASN A 119 -9.31 -12.64 15.45
CA ASN A 119 -9.55 -11.75 16.59
C ASN A 119 -8.25 -11.35 17.29
N GLY A 120 -8.26 -10.29 18.07
CA GLY A 120 -7.17 -9.88 18.95
C GLY A 120 -5.98 -9.20 18.26
N LYS A 121 -5.95 -9.09 16.93
CA LYS A 121 -4.82 -8.48 16.21
C LYS A 121 -4.43 -7.12 16.77
N SER A 122 -5.37 -6.21 16.85
CA SER A 122 -5.16 -4.82 17.33
C SER A 122 -4.61 -4.77 18.74
N THR A 123 -5.18 -5.57 19.64
CA THR A 123 -4.75 -5.65 21.04
C THR A 123 -3.33 -6.19 21.15
N THR A 124 -3.02 -7.25 20.39
CA THR A 124 -1.69 -7.85 20.37
C THR A 124 -0.66 -6.88 19.78
N THR A 125 -1.00 -6.18 18.69
CA THR A 125 -0.13 -5.15 18.11
C THR A 125 0.19 -4.05 19.12
N ALA A 126 -0.84 -3.53 19.80
CA ALA A 126 -0.65 -2.50 20.82
C ALA A 126 0.17 -2.97 22.02
N ALA A 127 -0.04 -4.22 22.45
CA ALA A 127 0.73 -4.80 23.54
C ALA A 127 2.21 -4.98 23.19
N ILE A 128 2.52 -5.51 22.01
CA ILE A 128 3.91 -5.65 21.53
C ILE A 128 4.57 -4.28 21.39
N ALA A 129 3.89 -3.32 20.79
CA ALA A 129 4.38 -1.96 20.67
C ALA A 129 4.69 -1.34 22.04
N HIS A 130 3.81 -1.55 23.02
CA HIS A 130 4.03 -1.08 24.39
C HIS A 130 5.28 -1.71 25.03
N VAL A 131 5.45 -3.03 24.91
CA VAL A 131 6.63 -3.73 25.45
C VAL A 131 7.93 -3.25 24.80
N LEU A 132 7.95 -3.08 23.47
CA LEU A 132 9.11 -2.60 22.76
C LEU A 132 9.46 -1.15 23.15
N ASN A 133 8.46 -0.28 23.34
CA ASN A 133 8.67 1.07 23.85
C ASN A 133 9.24 1.07 25.27
N LEU A 134 8.78 0.20 26.18
CA LEU A 134 9.38 0.03 27.52
C LEU A 134 10.82 -0.45 27.43
N ALA A 135 11.14 -1.29 26.46
CA ALA A 135 12.51 -1.72 26.16
C ALA A 135 13.36 -0.65 25.44
N ARG A 136 12.82 0.58 25.28
CA ARG A 136 13.45 1.71 24.60
C ARG A 136 13.85 1.42 23.15
N ARG A 137 13.12 0.52 22.49
CA ARG A 137 13.28 0.28 21.06
C ARG A 137 12.50 1.31 20.26
N ARG A 138 13.10 1.80 19.19
CA ARG A 138 12.39 2.65 18.24
C ARG A 138 11.41 1.78 17.45
N ILE A 139 10.13 2.16 17.44
CA ILE A 139 9.08 1.42 16.75
C ILE A 139 8.21 2.36 15.92
N GLU A 140 7.70 1.82 14.84
CA GLU A 140 6.58 2.38 14.10
C GLU A 140 5.46 1.34 14.02
N MET A 141 4.23 1.76 14.20
CA MET A 141 3.06 0.89 14.16
C MET A 141 2.08 1.40 13.11
N GLY A 142 1.73 0.56 12.16
CA GLY A 142 0.82 0.93 11.08
C GLY A 142 0.21 -0.28 10.37
N GLY A 143 -0.58 0.00 9.35
CA GLY A 143 -1.28 -0.98 8.54
C GLY A 143 -2.79 -0.73 8.54
N ASN A 144 -3.59 -1.80 8.67
CA ASN A 144 -5.04 -1.67 8.71
C ASN A 144 -5.55 -0.90 9.95
N ILE A 145 -4.71 -0.76 10.97
CA ILE A 145 -4.97 -0.02 12.19
C ILE A 145 -3.88 1.03 12.38
N GLY A 146 -4.26 2.18 12.91
CA GLY A 146 -3.32 3.28 13.10
C GLY A 146 -3.06 4.06 11.81
N ARG A 147 -1.80 4.30 11.49
CA ARG A 147 -1.36 5.02 10.30
C ARG A 147 -1.24 4.07 9.10
N PRO A 148 -1.57 4.51 7.88
CA PRO A 148 -1.18 3.80 6.66
C PRO A 148 0.33 3.55 6.63
N VAL A 149 0.77 2.39 6.15
CA VAL A 149 2.21 2.04 6.19
C VAL A 149 3.08 3.01 5.39
N MET A 150 2.57 3.60 4.32
CA MET A 150 3.31 4.59 3.54
C MET A 150 3.48 5.95 4.25
N GLU A 151 2.73 6.21 5.31
CA GLU A 151 2.84 7.42 6.13
C GLU A 151 3.75 7.25 7.35
N LEU A 152 4.27 6.05 7.59
CA LEU A 152 5.21 5.79 8.69
C LEU A 152 6.52 6.55 8.49
N GLU A 153 7.24 6.75 9.58
CA GLU A 153 8.60 7.29 9.52
C GLU A 153 9.59 6.20 9.09
N PRO A 154 10.61 6.56 8.29
CA PRO A 154 11.66 5.61 7.94
C PRO A 154 12.36 5.06 9.19
N MET A 155 12.55 3.75 9.23
CA MET A 155 13.21 3.07 10.35
C MET A 155 14.73 3.07 10.18
N GLN A 156 15.44 3.19 11.29
CA GLN A 156 16.86 2.86 11.35
C GLN A 156 17.04 1.34 11.37
N PRO A 157 18.20 0.79 11.02
CA PRO A 157 18.43 -0.66 10.94
C PRO A 157 18.16 -1.44 12.23
N ASP A 158 18.13 -0.78 13.39
CA ASP A 158 17.83 -1.35 14.70
C ASP A 158 16.38 -1.10 15.17
N GLY A 159 15.53 -0.54 14.32
CA GLY A 159 14.11 -0.27 14.57
C GLY A 159 13.18 -1.41 14.16
N PHE A 160 11.95 -1.36 14.68
CA PHE A 160 10.86 -2.32 14.42
C PHE A 160 9.66 -1.64 13.77
#